data_8d48b93e23759fca6773edea3b4e702c
#
_entry.id   8d48b93e23759fca6773edea3b4e702c
#
_cell.length_a   1.000
_cell.length_b   1.000
_cell.length_c   1.000
_cell.angle_alpha   90.00
_cell.angle_beta   90.00
_cell.angle_gamma   90.00
#
_symmetry.space_group_name_H-M   'P 1'
#
loop_
_entity.id
_entity.type
_entity.pdbx_description
1 polymer ?
#
loop_
_entity_poly.entity_id
_entity_poly.type
_entity_poly.pdbx_seq_one_letter_code
_entity_poly.pdbx_strand_id
1 'polypeptide(L)'
;FPTRRSSDLLKDQGAEYVYALVTHGIFSGDAINRIQQSAIDKLVVTNSTPQSEHVEILGDRMEVLDVSRVFAESIRRINNGESVSMLFDHGW
;
A
#
# COMPACT_ATOMS: atom_id res chain seq x y z
N PHE A 1 1.57 2.34 11.18
CA PHE A 1 0.77 3.08 10.21
C PHE A 1 0.84 4.57 10.49
N PRO A 2 1.03 5.43 9.46
CA PRO A 2 1.07 6.88 9.67
C PRO A 2 -0.24 7.37 10.28
N THR A 3 -0.12 8.18 11.33
CA THR A 3 -1.28 8.76 11.97
C THR A 3 -1.60 10.10 11.35
N ARG A 4 -2.82 10.59 11.60
CA ARG A 4 -3.23 11.92 11.20
C ARG A 4 -2.24 12.98 11.69
N ARG A 5 -1.79 12.83 12.93
CA ARG A 5 -0.84 13.76 13.55
C ARG A 5 0.50 13.80 12.80
N SER A 6 0.99 12.62 12.39
CA SER A 6 2.26 12.55 11.66
C SER A 6 2.17 13.23 10.31
N SER A 7 1.09 13.00 9.56
CA SER A 7 0.90 13.60 8.26
C SER A 7 0.72 15.11 8.36
N ASP A 8 -0.02 15.58 9.36
CA ASP A 8 -0.21 17.00 9.61
C ASP A 8 1.12 17.68 9.92
N LEU A 9 1.96 17.05 10.74
CA LEU A 9 3.28 17.57 11.10
C LEU A 9 4.17 17.70 9.87
N LEU A 10 4.17 16.71 8.98
CA LEU A 10 4.96 16.75 7.76
C LEU A 10 4.53 17.92 6.87
N LYS A 11 3.23 18.16 6.73
CA LYS A 11 2.72 19.29 5.98
C LYS A 11 3.14 20.63 6.61
N ASP A 12 3.07 20.74 7.94
CA ASP A 12 3.47 21.93 8.67
C ASP A 12 4.95 22.24 8.50
N GLN A 13 5.77 21.21 8.29
CA GLN A 13 7.21 21.34 8.06
C GLN A 13 7.56 21.62 6.60
N GLY A 14 6.56 21.82 5.75
CA GLY A 14 6.78 22.21 4.37
C GLY A 14 6.67 21.10 3.34
N ALA A 15 6.23 19.90 3.73
CA ALA A 15 6.02 18.83 2.75
C ALA A 15 4.87 19.21 1.81
N GLU A 16 5.13 19.17 0.52
CA GLU A 16 4.14 19.48 -0.49
C GLU A 16 3.16 18.33 -0.66
N TYR A 17 3.68 17.08 -0.62
CA TYR A 17 2.88 15.86 -0.72
C TYR A 17 3.29 14.89 0.37
N VAL A 18 2.30 14.19 0.91
CA VAL A 18 2.54 13.13 1.91
C VAL A 18 1.89 11.84 1.41
N TYR A 19 2.70 10.81 1.21
CA TYR A 19 2.24 9.50 0.76
C TYR A 19 2.48 8.47 1.87
N ALA A 20 1.54 7.55 2.02
CA ALA A 20 1.68 6.42 2.95
C ALA A 20 1.70 5.12 2.15
N LEU A 21 2.65 4.24 2.48
CA LEU A 21 2.77 2.94 1.85
C LEU A 21 2.54 1.85 2.89
N VAL A 22 1.63 0.94 2.60
CA VAL A 22 1.26 -0.14 3.50
C VAL A 22 1.22 -1.45 2.72
N THR A 23 1.99 -2.45 3.17
CA THR A 23 2.03 -3.75 2.50
C THR A 23 0.72 -4.49 2.66
N HIS A 24 0.20 -4.57 3.89
CA HIS A 24 -1.05 -5.26 4.17
C HIS A 24 -2.07 -4.27 4.71
N GLY A 25 -3.01 -3.90 3.84
CA GLY A 25 -4.02 -2.91 4.19
C GLY A 25 -5.18 -3.50 4.97
N ILE A 26 -4.94 -3.93 6.20
CA ILE A 26 -5.99 -4.41 7.10
C ILE A 26 -6.51 -3.21 7.86
N PHE A 27 -7.51 -2.55 7.29
CA PHE A 27 -8.08 -1.35 7.89
C PHE A 27 -9.37 -1.73 8.61
N SER A 28 -9.40 -1.53 9.93
CA SER A 28 -10.56 -1.83 10.75
C SER A 28 -10.95 -0.63 11.57
N GLY A 29 -12.21 -0.60 12.05
CA GLY A 29 -12.72 0.47 12.84
C GLY A 29 -12.62 1.83 12.16
N ASP A 30 -12.05 2.79 12.84
CA ASP A 30 -11.96 4.17 12.34
C ASP A 30 -10.75 4.45 11.45
N ALA A 31 -9.94 3.42 11.12
CA ALA A 31 -8.71 3.63 10.39
C ALA A 31 -8.93 4.38 9.06
N ILE A 32 -9.92 3.95 8.28
CA ILE A 32 -10.23 4.59 7.00
C ILE A 32 -10.72 6.02 7.19
N ASN A 33 -11.55 6.26 8.19
CA ASN A 33 -12.04 7.61 8.50
C ASN A 33 -10.89 8.53 8.92
N ARG A 34 -9.95 8.01 9.72
CA ARG A 34 -8.77 8.76 10.14
C ARG A 34 -7.89 9.14 8.95
N ILE A 35 -7.69 8.19 8.02
CA ILE A 35 -6.93 8.44 6.80
C ILE A 35 -7.62 9.49 5.96
N GLN A 36 -8.94 9.40 5.80
CA GLN A 36 -9.72 10.34 5.02
C GLN A 36 -9.62 11.77 5.56
N GLN A 37 -9.52 11.92 6.88
CA GLN A 37 -9.41 13.22 7.55
C GLN A 37 -7.96 13.69 7.69
N SER A 38 -6.98 12.85 7.35
CA SER A 38 -5.57 13.18 7.49
C SER A 38 -5.06 14.03 6.34
N ALA A 39 -3.83 14.55 6.49
CA ALA A 39 -3.15 15.29 5.44
C ALA A 39 -2.43 14.39 4.43
N ILE A 40 -2.68 13.08 4.46
CA ILE A 40 -2.12 12.14 3.50
C ILE A 40 -2.75 12.38 2.13
N ASP A 41 -1.92 12.65 1.14
CA ASP A 41 -2.39 12.90 -0.23
C ASP A 41 -2.72 11.60 -0.95
N LYS A 42 -1.95 10.55 -0.72
CA LYS A 42 -2.17 9.25 -1.35
C LYS A 42 -1.78 8.11 -0.42
N LEU A 43 -2.63 7.11 -0.36
CA LEU A 43 -2.38 5.86 0.34
C LEU A 43 -2.13 4.77 -0.70
N VAL A 44 -0.95 4.16 -0.65
CA VAL A 44 -0.57 3.08 -1.55
C VAL A 44 -0.55 1.78 -0.77
N VAL A 45 -1.36 0.82 -1.19
CA VAL A 45 -1.44 -0.51 -0.55
C VAL A 45 -1.31 -1.60 -1.59
N THR A 46 -0.98 -2.81 -1.15
CA THR A 46 -1.01 -3.96 -2.05
C THR A 46 -2.37 -4.65 -1.97
N ASN A 47 -2.65 -5.53 -2.94
CA ASN A 47 -3.87 -6.32 -2.93
C ASN A 47 -3.69 -7.66 -2.21
N SER A 48 -2.71 -7.76 -1.31
CA SER A 48 -2.53 -8.93 -0.46
C SER A 48 -3.76 -9.18 0.42
N THR A 49 -4.54 -8.13 0.71
CA THR A 49 -5.86 -8.21 1.31
C THR A 49 -6.86 -7.45 0.43
N PRO A 50 -8.14 -7.86 0.39
CA PRO A 50 -9.14 -7.15 -0.45
C PRO A 50 -9.30 -5.70 -0.04
N GLN A 51 -9.33 -4.79 -1.02
CA GLN A 51 -9.40 -3.36 -0.79
C GLN A 51 -10.60 -2.67 -1.45
N SER A 52 -11.49 -3.41 -2.06
CA SER A 52 -12.59 -2.83 -2.86
C SER A 52 -13.45 -1.84 -2.06
N GLU A 53 -13.78 -2.16 -0.82
CA GLU A 53 -14.59 -1.27 0.02
C GLU A 53 -13.83 0.01 0.38
N HIS A 54 -12.54 -0.11 0.62
CA HIS A 54 -11.71 1.03 0.99
C HIS A 54 -11.50 1.98 -0.17
N VAL A 55 -11.36 1.44 -1.38
CA VAL A 55 -11.23 2.25 -2.59
C VAL A 55 -12.47 3.10 -2.82
N GLU A 56 -13.65 2.57 -2.55
CA GLU A 56 -14.90 3.31 -2.67
C GLU A 56 -14.95 4.54 -1.74
N ILE A 57 -14.39 4.40 -0.55
CA ILE A 57 -14.37 5.48 0.45
C ILE A 57 -13.31 6.52 0.14
N LEU A 58 -12.09 6.08 -0.16
CA LEU A 58 -10.95 6.96 -0.35
C LEU A 58 -10.82 7.48 -1.79
N GLY A 59 -11.41 6.78 -2.75
CA GLY A 59 -11.39 7.21 -4.15
C GLY A 59 -9.96 7.36 -4.69
N ASP A 60 -9.68 8.50 -5.30
CA ASP A 60 -8.40 8.78 -5.94
C ASP A 60 -7.22 8.85 -4.97
N ARG A 61 -7.50 8.95 -3.68
CA ARG A 61 -6.44 8.99 -2.65
C ARG A 61 -5.86 7.61 -2.37
N MET A 62 -6.47 6.54 -2.85
CA MET A 62 -6.00 5.18 -2.63
C MET A 62 -5.55 4.55 -3.94
N GLU A 63 -4.34 4.01 -3.94
CA GLU A 63 -3.81 3.26 -5.06
C GLU A 63 -3.48 1.84 -4.60
N VAL A 64 -4.00 0.85 -5.30
CA VAL A 64 -3.79 -0.56 -4.97
C VAL A 64 -2.81 -1.15 -5.95
N LEU A 65 -1.68 -1.64 -5.44
CA LEU A 65 -0.68 -2.31 -6.25
C LEU A 65 -0.97 -3.80 -6.29
N ASP A 66 -1.00 -4.36 -7.49
CA ASP A 66 -1.26 -5.77 -7.70
C ASP A 66 0.01 -6.58 -7.47
N VAL A 67 -0.01 -7.46 -6.46
CA VAL A 67 1.11 -8.36 -6.14
C VAL A 67 0.90 -9.77 -6.67
N SER A 68 -0.17 -10.01 -7.41
CA SER A 68 -0.48 -11.34 -7.96
C SER A 68 0.64 -11.86 -8.85
N ARG A 69 1.25 -10.99 -9.64
CA ARG A 69 2.36 -11.35 -10.52
C ARG A 69 3.56 -11.88 -9.74
N VAL A 70 3.87 -11.23 -8.60
CA VAL A 70 4.98 -11.65 -7.74
C VAL A 70 4.71 -13.04 -7.18
N PHE A 71 3.51 -13.27 -6.66
CA PHE A 71 3.14 -14.57 -6.13
C PHE A 71 3.12 -15.66 -7.21
N ALA A 72 2.54 -15.36 -8.36
CA ALA A 72 2.48 -16.32 -9.47
C ALA A 72 3.88 -16.72 -9.94
N GLU A 73 4.78 -15.76 -10.10
CA GLU A 73 6.16 -16.02 -10.50
C GLU A 73 6.92 -16.80 -9.43
N SER A 74 6.70 -16.51 -8.15
CA SER A 74 7.31 -17.24 -7.05
C SER A 74 6.87 -18.71 -7.04
N ILE A 75 5.58 -18.95 -7.25
CA ILE A 75 5.03 -20.32 -7.32
C ILE A 75 5.67 -21.08 -8.49
N ARG A 76 5.76 -20.44 -9.65
CA ARG A 76 6.38 -21.05 -10.82
C ARG A 76 7.83 -21.44 -10.56
N ARG A 77 8.60 -20.55 -9.94
CA ARG A 77 10.02 -20.80 -9.64
C ARG A 77 10.19 -21.92 -8.64
N ILE A 78 9.39 -21.92 -7.58
CA ILE A 78 9.43 -22.99 -6.57
C ILE A 78 9.11 -24.34 -7.23
N ASN A 79 8.10 -24.39 -8.07
CA ASN A 79 7.68 -25.62 -8.76
C ASN A 79 8.75 -26.13 -9.71
N ASN A 80 9.52 -25.27 -10.35
CA ASN A 80 10.56 -25.63 -11.30
C ASN A 80 11.95 -25.74 -10.69
N GLY A 81 12.08 -25.55 -9.38
CA GLY A 81 13.38 -25.60 -8.70
C GLY A 81 14.27 -24.40 -8.97
N GLU A 82 13.71 -23.31 -9.46
CA GLU A 82 14.47 -22.08 -9.72
C GLU A 82 14.53 -21.20 -8.47
N SER A 83 15.50 -20.28 -8.45
CA SER A 83 15.70 -19.39 -7.31
C SER A 83 14.66 -18.29 -7.25
N VAL A 84 13.99 -18.15 -6.11
CA VAL A 84 13.05 -17.07 -5.86
C VAL A 84 13.80 -15.75 -5.63
N SER A 85 14.99 -15.80 -5.04
CA SER A 85 15.76 -14.58 -4.78
C SER A 85 16.16 -13.86 -6.07
N MET A 86 16.38 -14.59 -7.16
CA MET A 86 16.69 -13.99 -8.44
C MET A 86 15.56 -13.11 -8.99
N LEU A 87 14.34 -13.34 -8.54
CA LEU A 87 13.19 -12.54 -8.90
C LEU A 87 13.36 -11.07 -8.50
N PHE A 88 13.97 -10.85 -7.35
CA PHE A 88 14.14 -9.50 -6.81
C PHE A 88 15.43 -8.83 -7.30
N ASP A 89 16.42 -9.64 -7.71
CA ASP A 89 17.69 -9.12 -8.20
C ASP A 89 17.56 -8.45 -9.57
N HIS A 90 16.61 -8.88 -10.38
CA HIS A 90 16.42 -8.37 -11.75
C HIS A 90 15.35 -7.29 -11.86
N GLY A 91 14.74 -6.92 -10.75
CA GLY A 91 13.68 -5.93 -10.73
C GLY A 91 12.39 -6.42 -11.40
N TRP A 92 11.45 -5.57 -11.45
CA TRP A 92 10.11 -5.88 -11.99
C TRP A 92 9.64 -4.85 -12.98
#